data_73c1d1dadb7fe9265d2f2b363aa371ee
#
_entry.id   73c1d1dadb7fe9265d2f2b363aa371ee
#
_cell.length_a   1.000
_cell.length_b   1.000
_cell.length_c   1.000
_cell.angle_alpha   90.00
_cell.angle_beta   90.00
_cell.angle_gamma   90.00
#
_symmetry.space_group_name_H-M   'P 1'
#
loop_
_entity.id
_entity.type
_entity.pdbx_description
1 polymer ?
#
loop_
_entity_poly.entity_id
_entity_poly.type
_entity_poly.pdbx_seq_one_letter_code
_entity_poly.pdbx_strand_id
1 'polypeptide(L)'
;MYYMDREGHRTKKTTSQDKFLKFVYTHTATRVLMRPLLLPAVSRLGGKLLNTKVSAVFAGLFARTHGIDLNKYEKQKFDSYNDFFTRKIKAEERPVNREDTVLISPCDGKVSVYPIHENGRFFIKHTPYTTHSLIRDAKLARHYMGGWAVVIRLTVDDYHRYCYVADGEKTYQRRIPGIFHTVNPIANDICPIYKMNSREYCLVKNEKLGTILMMEVGALMVGKIRNYKKERCQVKRGEEKGRFEFGGSTVVLLLEPDKVLPDSDLIRNTLQGAETIVKMGERIGGVVCLEKNSSI
;
A
#
# COMPACT_ATOMS: atom_id res chain seq x y z
N MET A 1 -11.96 2.32 13.42
CA MET A 1 -10.49 2.44 13.31
C MET A 1 -10.08 3.83 13.73
N TYR A 2 -8.83 4.00 14.19
CA TYR A 2 -8.29 5.31 14.53
C TYR A 2 -7.32 5.73 13.43
N TYR A 3 -7.45 6.97 12.98
CA TYR A 3 -6.55 7.62 12.04
C TYR A 3 -5.92 8.83 12.72
N MET A 4 -4.70 9.13 12.37
CA MET A 4 -4.00 10.35 12.79
C MET A 4 -3.43 11.05 11.55
N ASP A 5 -3.45 12.37 11.53
CA ASP A 5 -2.66 13.11 10.58
C ASP A 5 -1.21 13.26 11.07
N ARG A 6 -0.35 13.92 10.28
CA ARG A 6 1.05 14.17 10.64
C ARG A 6 1.21 15.18 11.79
N GLU A 7 0.15 15.93 12.09
CA GLU A 7 0.10 16.94 13.16
C GLU A 7 -0.37 16.34 14.50
N GLY A 8 -0.85 15.09 14.47
CA GLY A 8 -1.26 14.35 15.66
C GLY A 8 -2.76 14.42 15.98
N HIS A 9 -3.57 14.99 15.09
CA HIS A 9 -5.03 15.01 15.29
C HIS A 9 -5.61 13.62 15.07
N ARG A 10 -6.27 13.11 16.11
CA ARG A 10 -6.85 11.77 16.10
C ARG A 10 -8.30 11.79 15.68
N THR A 11 -8.62 11.02 14.64
CA THR A 11 -9.99 10.85 14.15
C THR A 11 -10.42 9.39 14.29
N LYS A 12 -11.62 9.15 14.84
CA LYS A 12 -12.22 7.82 14.86
C LYS A 12 -13.23 7.73 13.73
N LYS A 13 -12.98 6.85 12.76
CA LYS A 13 -13.94 6.60 11.66
C LYS A 13 -14.34 5.13 11.67
N THR A 14 -15.63 4.86 11.82
CA THR A 14 -16.20 3.52 11.68
C THR A 14 -17.29 3.61 10.63
N THR A 15 -17.11 2.92 9.54
CA THR A 15 -18.04 2.93 8.41
C THR A 15 -19.04 1.76 8.53
N SER A 16 -20.19 1.86 7.84
CA SER A 16 -21.12 0.73 7.71
C SER A 16 -20.42 -0.46 7.03
N GLN A 17 -19.49 -0.20 6.12
CA GLN A 17 -18.63 -1.21 5.51
C GLN A 17 -17.78 -1.97 6.54
N ASP A 18 -17.22 -1.29 7.55
CA ASP A 18 -16.45 -1.94 8.61
C ASP A 18 -17.32 -2.91 9.43
N LYS A 19 -18.56 -2.50 9.75
CA LYS A 19 -19.51 -3.36 10.48
C LYS A 19 -19.88 -4.59 9.66
N PHE A 20 -20.18 -4.41 8.37
CA PHE A 20 -20.49 -5.49 7.44
C PHE A 20 -19.30 -6.46 7.30
N LEU A 21 -18.10 -5.96 7.06
CA LEU A 21 -16.90 -6.79 6.96
C LEU A 21 -16.61 -7.54 8.25
N LYS A 22 -16.78 -6.91 9.41
CA LYS A 22 -16.64 -7.60 10.70
C LYS A 22 -17.61 -8.77 10.78
N PHE A 23 -18.89 -8.57 10.47
CA PHE A 23 -19.88 -9.65 10.45
C PHE A 23 -19.47 -10.78 9.50
N VAL A 24 -19.11 -10.44 8.26
CA VAL A 24 -18.74 -11.44 7.23
C VAL A 24 -17.51 -12.26 7.64
N TYR A 25 -16.47 -11.63 8.19
CA TYR A 25 -15.24 -12.33 8.53
C TYR A 25 -15.30 -13.05 9.89
N THR A 26 -16.13 -12.61 10.82
CA THR A 26 -16.26 -13.25 12.15
C THR A 26 -17.00 -14.59 12.06
N HIS A 27 -18.02 -14.72 11.18
CA HIS A 27 -18.82 -15.93 11.08
C HIS A 27 -18.26 -16.91 10.04
N THR A 28 -18.09 -18.18 10.42
CA THR A 28 -17.53 -19.20 9.52
C THR A 28 -18.39 -19.45 8.29
N ALA A 29 -19.72 -19.47 8.45
CA ALA A 29 -20.67 -19.68 7.34
C ALA A 29 -20.55 -18.58 6.27
N THR A 30 -20.52 -17.31 6.70
CA THR A 30 -20.38 -16.17 5.77
C THR A 30 -19.02 -16.15 5.08
N ARG A 31 -17.93 -16.55 5.77
CA ARG A 31 -16.61 -16.71 5.15
C ARG A 31 -16.61 -17.77 4.05
N VAL A 32 -17.28 -18.89 4.28
CA VAL A 32 -17.41 -19.94 3.26
C VAL A 32 -18.21 -19.44 2.06
N LEU A 33 -19.32 -18.76 2.30
CA LEU A 33 -20.15 -18.15 1.24
C LEU A 33 -19.41 -17.10 0.42
N MET A 34 -18.46 -16.39 1.02
CA MET A 34 -17.62 -15.38 0.33
C MET A 34 -16.51 -15.98 -0.54
N ARG A 35 -16.15 -17.28 -0.36
CA ARG A 35 -15.04 -17.89 -1.12
C ARG A 35 -15.12 -17.71 -2.65
N PRO A 36 -16.28 -17.88 -3.32
CA PRO A 36 -16.37 -17.63 -4.75
C PRO A 36 -16.00 -16.21 -5.15
N LEU A 37 -16.37 -15.20 -4.32
CA LEU A 37 -16.06 -13.79 -4.59
C LEU A 37 -14.58 -13.47 -4.46
N LEU A 38 -13.81 -14.29 -3.73
CA LEU A 38 -12.36 -14.13 -3.58
C LEU A 38 -11.56 -14.65 -4.80
N LEU A 39 -12.25 -15.34 -5.73
CA LEU A 39 -11.60 -15.91 -6.91
C LEU A 39 -11.19 -14.81 -7.91
N PRO A 40 -10.01 -14.92 -8.52
CA PRO A 40 -9.54 -13.96 -9.54
C PRO A 40 -10.49 -13.83 -10.74
N ALA A 41 -11.25 -14.88 -11.07
CA ALA A 41 -12.22 -14.86 -12.17
C ALA A 41 -13.36 -13.87 -11.90
N VAL A 42 -13.90 -13.85 -10.68
CA VAL A 42 -14.98 -12.93 -10.27
C VAL A 42 -14.49 -11.47 -10.26
N SER A 43 -13.29 -11.24 -9.72
CA SER A 43 -12.68 -9.91 -9.78
C SER A 43 -12.45 -9.43 -11.22
N ARG A 44 -12.06 -10.33 -12.14
CA ARG A 44 -11.92 -9.97 -13.56
C ARG A 44 -13.26 -9.63 -14.22
N LEU A 45 -14.32 -10.37 -13.89
CA LEU A 45 -15.67 -10.07 -14.39
C LEU A 45 -16.16 -8.71 -13.89
N GLY A 46 -16.04 -8.46 -12.58
CA GLY A 46 -16.34 -7.16 -11.98
C GLY A 46 -15.56 -6.02 -12.66
N GLY A 47 -14.25 -6.21 -12.88
CA GLY A 47 -13.41 -5.24 -13.60
C GLY A 47 -13.89 -4.96 -15.04
N LYS A 48 -14.39 -5.98 -15.77
CA LYS A 48 -14.98 -5.78 -17.10
C LYS A 48 -16.24 -4.92 -17.03
N LEU A 49 -17.13 -5.17 -16.08
CA LEU A 49 -18.34 -4.36 -15.88
C LEU A 49 -18.01 -2.90 -15.54
N LEU A 50 -17.02 -2.68 -14.70
CA LEU A 50 -16.58 -1.34 -14.29
C LEU A 50 -15.80 -0.58 -15.38
N ASN A 51 -15.42 -1.25 -16.47
CA ASN A 51 -14.85 -0.63 -17.68
C ASN A 51 -15.91 -0.23 -18.72
N THR A 52 -17.19 -0.49 -18.46
CA THR A 52 -18.29 -0.09 -19.39
C THR A 52 -18.63 1.39 -19.24
N LYS A 53 -19.09 2.02 -20.34
CA LYS A 53 -19.56 3.42 -20.31
C LYS A 53 -20.72 3.63 -19.33
N VAL A 54 -21.59 2.64 -19.15
CA VAL A 54 -22.69 2.69 -18.19
C VAL A 54 -22.19 2.89 -16.76
N SER A 55 -21.03 2.31 -16.41
CA SER A 55 -20.45 2.46 -15.09
C SER A 55 -19.97 3.89 -14.78
N ALA A 56 -19.78 4.74 -15.78
CA ALA A 56 -19.34 6.14 -15.60
C ALA A 56 -20.33 6.97 -14.78
N VAL A 57 -21.62 6.63 -14.82
CA VAL A 57 -22.67 7.33 -14.02
C VAL A 57 -22.36 7.28 -12.52
N PHE A 58 -21.75 6.19 -12.05
CA PHE A 58 -21.38 6.04 -10.64
C PHE A 58 -20.19 6.89 -10.23
N ALA A 59 -19.34 7.34 -11.19
CA ALA A 59 -18.15 8.13 -10.89
C ALA A 59 -18.48 9.48 -10.24
N GLY A 60 -19.46 10.22 -10.81
CA GLY A 60 -19.89 11.52 -10.28
C GLY A 60 -20.57 11.40 -8.92
N LEU A 61 -21.42 10.39 -8.73
CA LEU A 61 -22.06 10.13 -7.43
C LEU A 61 -21.02 9.78 -6.38
N PHE A 62 -20.06 8.92 -6.70
CA PHE A 62 -19.01 8.51 -5.79
C PHE A 62 -18.11 9.70 -5.40
N ALA A 63 -17.70 10.53 -6.37
CA ALA A 63 -16.89 11.71 -6.10
C ALA A 63 -17.58 12.66 -5.11
N ARG A 64 -18.88 12.92 -5.31
CA ARG A 64 -19.67 13.78 -4.41
C ARG A 64 -19.82 13.19 -3.01
N THR A 65 -20.16 11.91 -2.89
CA THR A 65 -20.39 11.26 -1.58
C THR A 65 -19.11 11.09 -0.76
N HIS A 66 -17.94 11.06 -1.41
CA HIS A 66 -16.64 10.92 -0.74
C HIS A 66 -15.85 12.24 -0.69
N GLY A 67 -16.42 13.36 -1.15
CA GLY A 67 -15.77 14.67 -1.09
C GLY A 67 -14.53 14.76 -1.97
N ILE A 68 -14.50 14.05 -3.10
CA ILE A 68 -13.37 14.06 -4.03
C ILE A 68 -13.47 15.30 -4.93
N ASP A 69 -12.53 16.23 -4.76
CA ASP A 69 -12.42 17.42 -5.62
C ASP A 69 -11.79 17.06 -6.97
N LEU A 70 -12.62 16.99 -8.02
CA LEU A 70 -12.17 16.62 -9.36
C LEU A 70 -11.27 17.67 -10.01
N ASN A 71 -11.25 18.92 -9.52
CA ASN A 71 -10.37 19.96 -10.05
C ASN A 71 -8.88 19.67 -9.83
N LYS A 72 -8.57 18.81 -8.86
CA LYS A 72 -7.21 18.34 -8.55
C LYS A 72 -6.66 17.31 -9.53
N TYR A 73 -7.48 16.85 -10.48
CA TYR A 73 -7.11 15.80 -11.43
C TYR A 73 -6.99 16.35 -12.85
N GLU A 74 -6.15 15.70 -13.68
CA GLU A 74 -5.94 16.10 -15.08
C GLU A 74 -7.22 15.99 -15.92
N LYS A 75 -8.10 15.04 -15.59
CA LYS A 75 -9.36 14.74 -16.28
C LYS A 75 -10.52 14.85 -15.32
N GLN A 76 -11.58 15.55 -15.71
CA GLN A 76 -12.78 15.75 -14.89
C GLN A 76 -13.97 14.90 -15.33
N LYS A 77 -13.97 14.43 -16.61
CA LYS A 77 -14.97 13.54 -17.18
C LYS A 77 -14.34 12.19 -17.46
N PHE A 78 -15.03 11.13 -17.13
CA PHE A 78 -14.52 9.76 -17.18
C PHE A 78 -15.40 8.88 -18.05
N ASP A 79 -14.78 7.99 -18.83
CA ASP A 79 -15.47 7.09 -19.76
C ASP A 79 -16.01 5.83 -19.07
N SER A 80 -15.55 5.54 -17.85
CA SER A 80 -15.99 4.41 -17.03
C SER A 80 -15.69 4.67 -15.56
N TYR A 81 -16.26 3.85 -14.68
CA TYR A 81 -15.90 3.92 -13.26
C TYR A 81 -14.43 3.59 -13.02
N ASN A 82 -13.85 2.65 -13.78
CA ASN A 82 -12.43 2.31 -13.65
C ASN A 82 -11.51 3.44 -14.16
N ASP A 83 -11.92 4.18 -15.19
CA ASP A 83 -11.22 5.40 -15.65
C ASP A 83 -11.19 6.47 -14.53
N PHE A 84 -12.32 6.67 -13.84
CA PHE A 84 -12.40 7.52 -12.65
C PHE A 84 -11.52 6.98 -11.50
N PHE A 85 -11.58 5.69 -11.24
CA PHE A 85 -10.82 5.08 -10.13
C PHE A 85 -9.31 5.22 -10.35
N THR A 86 -8.86 5.10 -11.59
CA THR A 86 -7.46 5.24 -11.98
C THR A 86 -7.08 6.66 -12.44
N ARG A 87 -7.90 7.66 -12.10
CA ARG A 87 -7.70 9.07 -12.43
C ARG A 87 -6.27 9.52 -12.12
N LYS A 88 -5.76 10.46 -12.90
CA LYS A 88 -4.41 11.00 -12.71
C LYS A 88 -4.50 12.37 -12.03
N ILE A 89 -3.79 12.50 -10.91
CA ILE A 89 -3.73 13.75 -10.15
C ILE A 89 -2.73 14.70 -10.80
N LYS A 90 -2.97 15.99 -10.71
CA LYS A 90 -2.06 17.02 -11.17
C LYS A 90 -0.76 17.00 -10.36
N ALA A 91 0.38 17.26 -11.00
CA ALA A 91 1.69 17.14 -10.37
C ALA A 91 1.86 18.07 -9.16
N GLU A 92 1.28 19.27 -9.22
CA GLU A 92 1.30 20.26 -8.14
C GLU A 92 0.55 19.82 -6.87
N GLU A 93 -0.40 18.90 -6.99
CA GLU A 93 -1.17 18.38 -5.85
C GLU A 93 -0.42 17.27 -5.07
N ARG A 94 0.67 16.76 -5.62
CA ARG A 94 1.52 15.73 -5.00
C ARG A 94 3.00 16.08 -5.18
N PRO A 95 3.47 17.15 -4.52
CA PRO A 95 4.88 17.50 -4.55
C PRO A 95 5.71 16.36 -3.96
N VAL A 96 6.79 16.03 -4.65
CA VAL A 96 7.70 14.95 -4.24
C VAL A 96 8.87 15.53 -3.48
N ASN A 97 9.13 15.06 -2.26
CA ASN A 97 10.35 15.41 -1.53
C ASN A 97 11.57 14.90 -2.32
N ARG A 98 12.50 15.81 -2.64
CA ARG A 98 13.66 15.54 -3.50
C ARG A 98 14.95 15.23 -2.74
N GLU A 99 14.94 15.32 -1.41
CA GLU A 99 16.11 15.00 -0.59
C GLU A 99 16.47 13.51 -0.74
N ASP A 100 17.70 13.22 -1.12
CA ASP A 100 18.17 11.87 -1.44
C ASP A 100 18.30 10.94 -0.23
N THR A 101 18.37 11.52 0.98
CA THR A 101 18.39 10.82 2.28
C THR A 101 16.99 10.49 2.82
N VAL A 102 15.94 10.98 2.17
CA VAL A 102 14.55 10.81 2.60
C VAL A 102 13.88 9.66 1.88
N LEU A 103 13.17 8.81 2.61
CA LEU A 103 12.23 7.85 2.06
C LEU A 103 10.86 8.53 1.90
N ILE A 104 10.30 8.49 0.70
CA ILE A 104 8.97 9.06 0.42
C ILE A 104 7.88 8.00 0.43
N SER A 105 6.62 8.43 0.67
CA SER A 105 5.46 7.59 0.46
C SER A 105 5.26 7.31 -1.03
N PRO A 106 5.12 6.03 -1.42
CA PRO A 106 4.87 5.68 -2.82
C PRO A 106 3.46 6.03 -3.28
N CYS A 107 2.50 6.22 -2.38
CA CYS A 107 1.08 6.45 -2.70
C CYS A 107 0.38 7.22 -1.58
N ASP A 108 -0.83 7.70 -1.86
CA ASP A 108 -1.75 8.12 -0.82
C ASP A 108 -2.19 6.92 -0.01
N GLY A 109 -2.46 7.12 1.29
CA GLY A 109 -3.02 6.04 2.10
C GLY A 109 -2.84 6.23 3.60
N LYS A 110 -3.03 5.13 4.31
CA LYS A 110 -2.95 5.04 5.77
C LYS A 110 -1.78 4.13 6.12
N VAL A 111 -0.74 4.73 6.70
CA VAL A 111 0.54 4.08 7.02
C VAL A 111 0.51 3.50 8.41
N SER A 112 1.05 2.30 8.53
CA SER A 112 1.52 1.71 9.78
C SER A 112 2.91 1.13 9.58
N VAL A 113 3.76 1.20 10.58
CA VAL A 113 5.16 0.75 10.53
C VAL A 113 5.44 -0.28 11.61
N TYR A 114 6.15 -1.33 11.27
CA TYR A 114 6.39 -2.46 12.16
C TYR A 114 7.86 -2.86 12.11
N PRO A 115 8.54 -2.99 13.28
CA PRO A 115 9.88 -3.54 13.30
C PRO A 115 9.84 -5.02 12.90
N ILE A 116 10.80 -5.44 12.11
CA ILE A 116 11.04 -6.84 11.77
C ILE A 116 12.08 -7.38 12.72
N HIS A 117 11.73 -8.40 13.52
CA HIS A 117 12.68 -9.01 14.45
C HIS A 117 13.80 -9.75 13.70
N GLU A 118 14.91 -10.04 14.38
CA GLU A 118 16.08 -10.75 13.86
C GLU A 118 15.76 -12.14 13.27
N ASN A 119 14.67 -12.76 13.70
CA ASN A 119 14.18 -14.02 13.13
C ASN A 119 13.23 -13.81 11.93
N GLY A 120 13.11 -12.58 11.42
CA GLY A 120 12.26 -12.20 10.31
C GLY A 120 10.76 -12.13 10.63
N ARG A 121 10.36 -12.26 11.90
CA ARG A 121 8.96 -12.13 12.32
C ARG A 121 8.59 -10.68 12.58
N PHE A 122 7.36 -10.33 12.27
CA PHE A 122 6.74 -9.07 12.65
C PHE A 122 5.23 -9.23 12.71
N PHE A 123 4.56 -8.27 13.33
CA PHE A 123 3.11 -8.32 13.52
C PHE A 123 2.48 -7.12 12.81
N ILE A 124 1.54 -7.39 11.90
CA ILE A 124 0.66 -6.35 11.38
C ILE A 124 -0.59 -6.38 12.25
N LYS A 125 -0.71 -5.43 13.17
CA LYS A 125 -1.67 -5.47 14.30
C LYS A 125 -1.48 -6.76 15.12
N HIS A 126 -2.44 -7.66 15.14
CA HIS A 126 -2.37 -8.92 15.92
C HIS A 126 -1.97 -10.14 15.08
N THR A 127 -1.81 -9.98 13.78
CA THR A 127 -1.55 -11.10 12.87
C THR A 127 -0.05 -11.26 12.60
N PRO A 128 0.52 -12.46 12.86
CA PRO A 128 1.94 -12.73 12.65
C PRO A 128 2.25 -12.92 11.16
N TYR A 129 3.34 -12.29 10.73
CA TYR A 129 3.96 -12.44 9.43
C TYR A 129 5.43 -12.78 9.57
N THR A 130 6.02 -13.28 8.49
CA THR A 130 7.46 -13.36 8.33
C THR A 130 7.84 -12.77 6.98
N THR A 131 9.04 -12.22 6.88
CA THR A 131 9.59 -11.74 5.61
C THR A 131 9.51 -12.84 4.55
N HIS A 132 9.86 -14.08 4.92
CA HIS A 132 9.74 -15.25 4.01
C HIS A 132 8.30 -15.50 3.55
N SER A 133 7.31 -15.41 4.44
CA SER A 133 5.89 -15.63 4.08
C SER A 133 5.37 -14.61 3.08
N LEU A 134 5.90 -13.38 3.12
CA LEU A 134 5.55 -12.32 2.17
C LEU A 134 6.29 -12.48 0.84
N ILE A 135 7.59 -12.72 0.86
CA ILE A 135 8.48 -12.67 -0.32
C ILE A 135 8.49 -14.01 -1.06
N ARG A 136 8.33 -15.14 -0.35
CA ARG A 136 8.51 -16.52 -0.85
C ARG A 136 9.89 -16.77 -1.46
N ASP A 137 10.91 -16.10 -0.92
CA ASP A 137 12.31 -16.27 -1.27
C ASP A 137 13.10 -16.17 0.05
N ALA A 138 13.66 -17.30 0.50
CA ALA A 138 14.33 -17.40 1.80
C ALA A 138 15.64 -16.60 1.85
N LYS A 139 16.37 -16.53 0.74
CA LYS A 139 17.63 -15.77 0.65
C LYS A 139 17.34 -14.28 0.73
N LEU A 140 16.37 -13.80 -0.05
CA LEU A 140 15.98 -12.39 -0.06
C LEU A 140 15.34 -11.98 1.27
N ALA A 141 14.55 -12.85 1.90
CA ALA A 141 13.88 -12.56 3.17
C ALA A 141 14.86 -12.21 4.30
N ARG A 142 16.06 -12.79 4.29
CA ARG A 142 17.11 -12.53 5.29
C ARG A 142 17.64 -11.10 5.25
N HIS A 143 17.62 -10.45 4.09
CA HIS A 143 18.09 -9.06 3.94
C HIS A 143 17.25 -8.04 4.73
N TYR A 144 16.03 -8.40 5.14
CA TYR A 144 15.12 -7.49 5.85
C TYR A 144 14.93 -7.85 7.32
N MET A 145 15.63 -8.86 7.82
CA MET A 145 15.62 -9.20 9.24
C MET A 145 16.30 -8.07 10.03
N GLY A 146 15.70 -7.65 11.15
CA GLY A 146 16.16 -6.49 11.93
C GLY A 146 15.74 -5.11 11.34
N GLY A 147 15.14 -5.10 10.16
CA GLY A 147 14.69 -3.87 9.48
C GLY A 147 13.25 -3.47 9.80
N TRP A 148 12.58 -2.83 8.83
CA TRP A 148 11.24 -2.30 9.00
C TRP A 148 10.29 -2.74 7.89
N ALA A 149 9.03 -2.99 8.26
CA ALA A 149 7.90 -3.17 7.34
C ALA A 149 7.01 -1.92 7.40
N VAL A 150 6.87 -1.21 6.28
CA VAL A 150 5.96 -0.08 6.13
C VAL A 150 4.76 -0.55 5.32
N VAL A 151 3.57 -0.48 5.90
CA VAL A 151 2.32 -0.95 5.30
C VAL A 151 1.43 0.26 5.02
N ILE A 152 1.16 0.53 3.75
CA ILE A 152 0.37 1.67 3.29
C ILE A 152 -0.90 1.14 2.65
N ARG A 153 -2.00 1.29 3.36
CA ARG A 153 -3.31 0.81 2.93
C ARG A 153 -4.09 1.92 2.24
N LEU A 154 -4.55 1.64 1.03
CA LEU A 154 -5.41 2.55 0.28
C LEU A 154 -6.87 2.15 0.47
N THR A 155 -7.73 3.12 0.74
CA THR A 155 -9.18 2.98 0.73
C THR A 155 -9.73 3.47 -0.61
N VAL A 156 -10.96 3.14 -0.94
CA VAL A 156 -11.57 3.40 -2.26
C VAL A 156 -11.61 4.88 -2.66
N ASP A 157 -11.54 5.77 -1.69
CA ASP A 157 -11.49 7.23 -1.84
C ASP A 157 -10.07 7.78 -2.08
N ASP A 158 -9.02 7.00 -1.78
CA ASP A 158 -7.64 7.42 -1.99
C ASP A 158 -7.25 7.49 -3.48
N TYR A 159 -6.08 8.04 -3.74
CA TYR A 159 -5.46 8.05 -5.06
C TYR A 159 -4.75 6.72 -5.33
N HIS A 160 -5.14 6.00 -6.40
CA HIS A 160 -4.73 4.60 -6.61
C HIS A 160 -3.55 4.41 -7.58
N ARG A 161 -2.80 5.47 -7.87
CA ARG A 161 -1.50 5.35 -8.55
C ARG A 161 -0.38 5.40 -7.53
N TYR A 162 0.75 4.82 -7.84
CA TYR A 162 1.91 4.76 -6.97
C TYR A 162 3.19 4.99 -7.74
N CYS A 163 4.21 5.54 -7.05
CA CYS A 163 5.50 5.92 -7.61
C CYS A 163 6.66 5.14 -6.97
N TYR A 164 7.84 5.24 -7.59
CA TYR A 164 9.08 4.76 -6.98
C TYR A 164 9.51 5.67 -5.84
N VAL A 165 9.98 5.07 -4.73
CA VAL A 165 10.31 5.77 -3.49
C VAL A 165 11.71 6.37 -3.47
N ALA A 166 12.57 5.99 -4.41
CA ALA A 166 13.97 6.44 -4.52
C ALA A 166 14.44 6.34 -5.97
N ASP A 167 15.51 7.08 -6.28
CA ASP A 167 16.32 6.83 -7.48
C ASP A 167 17.07 5.52 -7.33
N GLY A 168 17.33 4.82 -8.43
CA GLY A 168 18.16 3.63 -8.38
C GLY A 168 17.83 2.58 -9.43
N GLU A 169 18.50 1.44 -9.30
CA GLU A 169 18.28 0.30 -10.16
C GLU A 169 17.11 -0.54 -9.64
N LYS A 170 16.09 -0.68 -10.46
CA LYS A 170 14.95 -1.56 -10.20
C LYS A 170 15.23 -2.94 -10.79
N THR A 171 14.95 -4.00 -10.01
CA THR A 171 14.99 -5.40 -10.49
C THR A 171 13.75 -5.76 -11.32
N TYR A 172 13.74 -6.96 -11.91
CA TYR A 172 12.55 -7.52 -12.54
C TYR A 172 11.35 -7.51 -11.59
N GLN A 173 10.15 -7.26 -12.14
CA GLN A 173 8.91 -7.38 -11.39
C GLN A 173 8.57 -8.87 -11.18
N ARG A 174 8.45 -9.29 -9.92
CA ARG A 174 8.09 -10.65 -9.55
C ARG A 174 6.63 -10.71 -9.11
N ARG A 175 5.92 -11.75 -9.54
CA ARG A 175 4.52 -11.99 -9.16
C ARG A 175 4.40 -13.22 -8.28
N ILE A 176 3.64 -13.09 -7.21
CA ILE A 176 3.23 -14.19 -6.32
C ILE A 176 1.72 -14.34 -6.45
N PRO A 177 1.24 -15.43 -7.08
CA PRO A 177 -0.19 -15.70 -7.19
C PRO A 177 -0.83 -15.89 -5.81
N GLY A 178 -2.08 -15.48 -5.69
CA GLY A 178 -2.88 -15.61 -4.48
C GLY A 178 -4.35 -15.34 -4.76
N ILE A 179 -5.12 -15.20 -3.70
CA ILE A 179 -6.55 -14.84 -3.72
C ILE A 179 -6.71 -13.34 -3.47
N PHE A 180 -7.95 -12.86 -3.37
CA PHE A 180 -8.25 -11.45 -3.16
C PHE A 180 -9.14 -11.24 -1.93
N HIS A 181 -8.56 -11.37 -0.72
CA HIS A 181 -9.24 -10.88 0.49
C HIS A 181 -9.26 -9.34 0.50
N THR A 182 -10.25 -8.76 1.21
CA THR A 182 -10.20 -7.32 1.48
C THR A 182 -8.93 -6.97 2.29
N VAL A 183 -8.34 -5.80 2.03
CA VAL A 183 -7.21 -5.27 2.83
C VAL A 183 -7.68 -4.47 4.05
N ASN A 184 -8.97 -4.53 4.37
CA ASN A 184 -9.47 -3.93 5.61
C ASN A 184 -8.82 -4.63 6.82
N PRO A 185 -8.29 -3.90 7.80
CA PRO A 185 -7.63 -4.46 8.97
C PRO A 185 -8.48 -5.45 9.79
N ILE A 186 -9.80 -5.32 9.75
CA ILE A 186 -10.73 -6.26 10.39
C ILE A 186 -10.57 -7.69 9.81
N ALA A 187 -10.32 -7.79 8.51
CA ALA A 187 -10.07 -9.09 7.89
C ALA A 187 -8.68 -9.63 8.24
N ASN A 188 -7.69 -8.73 8.43
CA ASN A 188 -6.35 -9.13 8.81
C ASN A 188 -6.28 -9.82 10.18
N ASP A 189 -7.10 -9.40 11.13
CA ASP A 189 -7.15 -10.01 12.48
C ASP A 189 -7.67 -11.46 12.45
N ILE A 190 -8.32 -11.88 11.35
CA ILE A 190 -8.90 -13.22 11.18
C ILE A 190 -8.11 -14.05 10.16
N CYS A 191 -7.67 -13.42 9.07
CA CYS A 191 -6.95 -14.05 7.97
C CYS A 191 -5.67 -13.26 7.67
N PRO A 192 -4.52 -13.90 7.53
CA PRO A 192 -3.26 -13.21 7.22
C PRO A 192 -3.23 -12.76 5.75
N ILE A 193 -4.03 -11.74 5.43
CA ILE A 193 -4.42 -11.30 4.09
C ILE A 193 -3.21 -10.94 3.21
N TYR A 194 -2.20 -10.27 3.76
CA TYR A 194 -1.05 -9.81 2.96
C TYR A 194 -0.21 -10.94 2.39
N LYS A 195 -0.12 -12.11 3.07
CA LYS A 195 0.58 -13.29 2.54
C LYS A 195 -0.31 -14.20 1.69
N MET A 196 -1.65 -14.05 1.80
CA MET A 196 -2.62 -14.86 1.04
C MET A 196 -3.00 -14.19 -0.29
N ASN A 197 -3.02 -12.86 -0.33
CA ASN A 197 -3.43 -12.11 -1.51
C ASN A 197 -2.37 -12.18 -2.62
N SER A 198 -2.88 -12.11 -3.87
CA SER A 198 -2.03 -11.93 -5.04
C SER A 198 -1.24 -10.63 -4.90
N ARG A 199 0.05 -10.70 -5.15
CA ARG A 199 0.96 -9.56 -4.98
C ARG A 199 2.08 -9.58 -6.00
N GLU A 200 2.63 -8.41 -6.24
CA GLU A 200 3.79 -8.23 -7.09
C GLU A 200 4.84 -7.42 -6.34
N TYR A 201 6.12 -7.66 -6.60
CA TYR A 201 7.19 -6.88 -5.98
C TYR A 201 8.40 -6.71 -6.90
N CYS A 202 9.15 -5.66 -6.65
CA CYS A 202 10.51 -5.45 -7.15
C CYS A 202 11.40 -4.90 -6.05
N LEU A 203 12.70 -4.93 -6.27
CA LEU A 203 13.69 -4.25 -5.44
C LEU A 203 14.09 -2.96 -6.13
N VAL A 204 14.28 -1.90 -5.36
CA VAL A 204 14.92 -0.66 -5.79
C VAL A 204 16.20 -0.52 -4.99
N LYS A 205 17.34 -0.62 -5.67
CA LYS A 205 18.67 -0.48 -5.06
C LYS A 205 19.10 0.97 -5.12
N ASN A 206 19.25 1.57 -3.97
CA ASN A 206 19.71 2.95 -3.79
C ASN A 206 20.96 2.98 -2.90
N GLU A 207 21.90 3.84 -3.18
CA GLU A 207 23.18 3.90 -2.44
C GLU A 207 23.00 4.32 -0.97
N LYS A 208 22.12 5.27 -0.70
CA LYS A 208 21.89 5.83 0.64
C LYS A 208 20.83 5.06 1.42
N LEU A 209 19.70 4.74 0.79
CA LEU A 209 18.55 4.10 1.43
C LEU A 209 18.64 2.56 1.45
N GLY A 210 19.69 1.97 0.86
CA GLY A 210 19.83 0.52 0.73
C GLY A 210 18.88 -0.09 -0.31
N THR A 211 18.60 -1.39 -0.17
CA THR A 211 17.73 -2.12 -1.07
C THR A 211 16.30 -2.13 -0.53
N ILE A 212 15.43 -1.34 -1.12
CA ILE A 212 14.03 -1.24 -0.73
C ILE A 212 13.22 -2.25 -1.53
N LEU A 213 12.50 -3.16 -0.85
CA LEU A 213 11.50 -3.99 -1.51
C LEU A 213 10.19 -3.22 -1.58
N MET A 214 9.67 -3.02 -2.80
CA MET A 214 8.36 -2.43 -3.05
C MET A 214 7.40 -3.52 -3.49
N MET A 215 6.34 -3.75 -2.70
CA MET A 215 5.35 -4.80 -2.96
C MET A 215 3.95 -4.21 -3.05
N GLU A 216 3.28 -4.47 -4.15
CA GLU A 216 1.86 -4.15 -4.34
C GLU A 216 1.02 -5.40 -4.03
N VAL A 217 0.06 -5.25 -3.13
CA VAL A 217 -0.85 -6.31 -2.71
C VAL A 217 -2.25 -5.99 -3.21
N GLY A 218 -2.80 -6.87 -4.02
CA GLY A 218 -4.17 -6.79 -4.51
C GLY A 218 -5.19 -7.18 -3.43
N ALA A 219 -6.44 -6.76 -3.61
CA ALA A 219 -7.52 -7.07 -2.68
C ALA A 219 -8.83 -7.41 -3.39
N LEU A 220 -9.86 -7.70 -2.60
CA LEU A 220 -11.20 -8.00 -3.09
C LEU A 220 -11.70 -6.89 -4.02
N MET A 221 -12.20 -7.28 -5.19
CA MET A 221 -12.60 -6.40 -6.29
C MET A 221 -11.44 -5.63 -6.98
N VAL A 222 -10.20 -5.73 -6.48
CA VAL A 222 -9.00 -5.22 -7.16
C VAL A 222 -8.43 -6.32 -8.04
N GLY A 223 -8.93 -6.40 -9.24
CA GLY A 223 -8.55 -7.46 -10.16
C GLY A 223 -7.14 -7.32 -10.73
N LYS A 224 -6.48 -6.14 -10.59
CA LYS A 224 -5.27 -5.94 -11.37
C LYS A 224 -4.31 -4.92 -10.77
N ILE A 225 -3.14 -5.41 -10.42
CA ILE A 225 -1.94 -4.61 -10.19
C ILE A 225 -1.35 -4.33 -11.59
N ARG A 226 -1.12 -3.07 -11.92
CA ARG A 226 -0.56 -2.68 -13.21
C ARG A 226 0.75 -1.94 -13.03
N ASN A 227 1.85 -2.69 -13.03
CA ASN A 227 3.20 -2.15 -13.06
C ASN A 227 3.61 -1.86 -14.51
N TYR A 228 4.16 -0.66 -14.79
CA TYR A 228 4.48 -0.23 -16.15
C TYR A 228 5.80 -0.81 -16.64
N LYS A 229 6.83 -0.79 -15.77
CA LYS A 229 8.14 -1.34 -16.08
C LYS A 229 8.27 -2.73 -15.45
N LYS A 230 8.42 -3.77 -16.26
CA LYS A 230 8.58 -5.15 -15.78
C LYS A 230 10.03 -5.56 -15.70
N GLU A 231 10.85 -5.03 -16.58
CA GLU A 231 12.26 -5.36 -16.75
C GLU A 231 13.15 -4.62 -15.74
N ARG A 232 14.38 -5.05 -15.61
CA ARG A 232 15.43 -4.35 -14.88
C ARG A 232 15.74 -3.03 -15.57
N CYS A 233 15.72 -1.92 -14.85
CA CYS A 233 15.98 -0.60 -15.41
C CYS A 233 16.30 0.42 -14.31
N GLN A 234 16.83 1.57 -14.71
CA GLN A 234 16.92 2.74 -13.85
C GLN A 234 15.54 3.38 -13.65
N VAL A 235 15.28 3.83 -12.43
CA VAL A 235 14.05 4.52 -12.05
C VAL A 235 14.37 5.76 -11.24
N LYS A 236 13.44 6.71 -11.26
CA LYS A 236 13.56 7.97 -10.51
C LYS A 236 12.54 8.06 -9.40
N ARG A 237 12.92 8.68 -8.30
CA ARG A 237 12.04 9.04 -7.18
C ARG A 237 10.83 9.84 -7.68
N GLY A 238 9.63 9.42 -7.28
CA GLY A 238 8.39 10.05 -7.72
C GLY A 238 7.95 9.69 -9.15
N GLU A 239 8.76 8.95 -9.91
CA GLU A 239 8.34 8.41 -11.20
C GLU A 239 7.21 7.40 -11.00
N GLU A 240 6.12 7.53 -11.77
CA GLU A 240 4.96 6.65 -11.67
C GLU A 240 5.35 5.20 -11.98
N LYS A 241 5.24 4.34 -10.96
CA LYS A 241 5.54 2.90 -11.05
C LYS A 241 4.37 2.12 -11.63
N GLY A 242 3.16 2.54 -11.28
CA GLY A 242 1.97 1.82 -11.70
C GLY A 242 0.70 2.30 -11.01
N ARG A 243 -0.34 1.48 -11.15
CA ARG A 243 -1.66 1.76 -10.56
C ARG A 243 -2.38 0.47 -10.17
N PHE A 244 -3.32 0.62 -9.25
CA PHE A 244 -4.33 -0.40 -8.97
C PHE A 244 -5.58 -0.10 -9.80
N GLU A 245 -6.13 -1.13 -10.45
CA GLU A 245 -7.43 -1.04 -11.12
C GLU A 245 -8.49 -1.56 -10.15
N PHE A 246 -9.53 -0.84 -9.95
CA PHE A 246 -10.66 -0.89 -9.00
C PHE A 246 -10.53 -1.78 -7.76
N GLY A 247 -10.74 -1.16 -6.56
CA GLY A 247 -10.91 -1.77 -5.23
C GLY A 247 -9.86 -1.32 -4.21
N GLY A 248 -9.92 -1.80 -2.97
CA GLY A 248 -8.91 -1.55 -1.93
C GLY A 248 -7.57 -2.20 -2.27
N SER A 249 -6.47 -1.63 -1.84
CA SER A 249 -5.12 -2.09 -2.15
C SER A 249 -4.14 -1.73 -1.03
N THR A 250 -2.95 -2.31 -1.08
CA THR A 250 -1.90 -2.00 -0.12
C THR A 250 -0.54 -2.00 -0.83
N VAL A 251 0.28 -1.03 -0.49
CA VAL A 251 1.71 -1.06 -0.80
C VAL A 251 2.46 -1.41 0.48
N VAL A 252 3.35 -2.39 0.40
CA VAL A 252 4.25 -2.77 1.50
C VAL A 252 5.68 -2.46 1.06
N LEU A 253 6.39 -1.71 1.90
CA LEU A 253 7.83 -1.54 1.76
C LEU A 253 8.51 -2.39 2.83
N LEU A 254 9.57 -3.11 2.44
CA LEU A 254 10.50 -3.69 3.41
C LEU A 254 11.83 -2.97 3.28
N LEU A 255 12.35 -2.54 4.42
CA LEU A 255 13.57 -1.76 4.56
C LEU A 255 14.64 -2.61 5.23
N GLU A 256 15.87 -2.53 4.73
CA GLU A 256 17.03 -3.19 5.33
C GLU A 256 17.32 -2.64 6.75
N PRO A 257 17.89 -3.46 7.65
CA PRO A 257 18.35 -2.96 8.95
C PRO A 257 19.39 -1.84 8.77
N ASP A 258 19.42 -0.89 9.69
CA ASP A 258 20.41 0.20 9.79
C ASP A 258 20.55 1.10 8.56
N LYS A 259 19.58 1.03 7.61
CA LYS A 259 19.56 1.89 6.43
C LYS A 259 18.57 3.03 6.57
N VAL A 260 17.33 2.71 6.85
CA VAL A 260 16.24 3.70 6.94
C VAL A 260 15.45 3.52 8.21
N LEU A 261 15.22 4.61 8.93
CA LEU A 261 14.30 4.67 10.05
C LEU A 261 13.00 5.35 9.61
N PRO A 262 11.82 4.75 9.82
CA PRO A 262 10.55 5.44 9.68
C PRO A 262 10.46 6.63 10.62
N ASP A 263 9.73 7.68 10.23
CA ASP A 263 9.56 8.88 11.06
C ASP A 263 8.89 8.53 12.39
N SER A 264 9.31 9.21 13.45
CA SER A 264 8.92 8.93 14.84
C SER A 264 7.42 9.04 15.11
N ASP A 265 6.72 9.93 14.39
CA ASP A 265 5.27 10.04 14.47
C ASP A 265 4.57 8.81 13.91
N LEU A 266 5.05 8.21 12.82
CA LEU A 266 4.51 6.97 12.26
C LEU A 266 4.69 5.79 13.24
N ILE A 267 5.86 5.70 13.86
CA ILE A 267 6.15 4.67 14.86
C ILE A 267 5.23 4.84 16.07
N ARG A 268 5.16 6.05 16.62
CA ARG A 268 4.32 6.38 17.78
C ARG A 268 2.84 6.08 17.51
N ASN A 269 2.32 6.55 16.36
CA ASN A 269 0.92 6.38 16.00
C ASN A 269 0.57 4.89 15.81
N THR A 270 1.46 4.11 15.18
CA THR A 270 1.28 2.66 15.03
C THR A 270 1.24 1.95 16.38
N LEU A 271 2.14 2.30 17.32
CA LEU A 271 2.14 1.75 18.68
C LEU A 271 0.85 2.07 19.44
N GLN A 272 0.23 3.22 19.17
CA GLN A 272 -1.07 3.63 19.71
C GLN A 272 -2.28 2.99 18.99
N GLY A 273 -2.03 2.07 18.05
CA GLY A 273 -3.08 1.39 17.27
C GLY A 273 -3.79 2.27 16.24
N ALA A 274 -3.18 3.40 15.86
CA ALA A 274 -3.67 4.30 14.82
C ALA A 274 -2.87 4.16 13.53
N GLU A 275 -3.53 4.38 12.39
CA GLU A 275 -2.88 4.50 11.08
C GLU A 275 -2.67 5.99 10.77
N THR A 276 -1.51 6.37 10.23
CA THR A 276 -1.21 7.76 9.87
C THR A 276 -1.57 8.05 8.43
N ILE A 277 -2.31 9.12 8.18
CA ILE A 277 -2.68 9.57 6.83
C ILE A 277 -1.44 10.21 6.20
N VAL A 278 -1.09 9.74 5.00
CA VAL A 278 0.00 10.29 4.19
C VAL A 278 -0.42 10.45 2.74
N LYS A 279 0.28 11.32 2.02
CA LYS A 279 0.11 11.52 0.58
C LYS A 279 1.34 11.03 -0.17
N MET A 280 1.15 10.64 -1.42
CA MET A 280 2.24 10.28 -2.33
C MET A 280 3.28 11.41 -2.40
N GLY A 281 4.57 11.07 -2.29
CA GLY A 281 5.66 12.03 -2.34
C GLY A 281 6.06 12.62 -0.98
N GLU A 282 5.24 12.51 0.06
CA GLU A 282 5.58 12.98 1.41
C GLU A 282 6.67 12.11 2.04
N ARG A 283 7.48 12.72 2.90
CA ARG A 283 8.46 12.01 3.72
C ARG A 283 7.75 11.04 4.68
N ILE A 284 8.27 9.82 4.76
CA ILE A 284 7.83 8.78 5.72
C ILE A 284 9.00 8.17 6.51
N GLY A 285 10.22 8.60 6.26
CA GLY A 285 11.43 8.14 6.94
C GLY A 285 12.67 8.73 6.31
N GLY A 286 13.81 8.37 6.85
CA GLY A 286 15.11 8.84 6.34
C GLY A 286 16.26 7.92 6.72
N VAL A 287 17.43 8.17 6.14
CA VAL A 287 18.66 7.44 6.42
C VAL A 287 18.97 7.51 7.92
N VAL A 288 19.36 6.38 8.49
CA VAL A 288 19.84 6.32 9.87
C VAL A 288 21.17 7.08 9.95
N CYS A 289 21.17 8.22 10.64
CA CYS A 289 22.41 8.90 11.02
C CYS A 289 23.05 8.10 12.15
N LEU A 290 24.01 7.23 11.83
CA LEU A 290 24.90 6.70 12.86
C LEU A 290 25.74 7.87 13.34
N GLU A 291 25.39 8.46 14.48
CA GLU A 291 26.32 9.31 15.18
C GLU A 291 27.58 8.47 15.40
N LYS A 292 28.68 8.86 14.75
CA LYS A 292 29.99 8.34 15.11
C LYS A 292 30.20 8.78 16.54
N ASN A 293 29.97 7.87 17.49
CA ASN A 293 30.50 8.03 18.84
C ASN A 293 32.03 8.16 18.68
N SER A 294 32.50 9.39 18.56
CA SER A 294 33.85 9.75 18.82
C SER A 294 34.05 9.67 20.34
N SER A 295 34.21 8.42 20.81
CA SER A 295 34.73 8.19 22.16
C SER A 295 36.18 8.64 22.11
N ILE A 296 36.45 9.73 22.77
CA ILE A 296 37.80 10.17 23.21
C ILE A 296 38.25 9.24 24.34
#